data_53504d2eabf8422025550c9798878c83
#
_entry.id   53504d2eabf8422025550c9798878c83
#
_cell.length_a   1.000
_cell.length_b   1.000
_cell.length_c   1.000
_cell.angle_alpha   90.00
_cell.angle_beta   90.00
_cell.angle_gamma   90.00
#
_symmetry.space_group_name_H-M   'P 1'
#
loop_
_entity.id
_entity.type
_entity.pdbx_description
1 polymer ?
#
loop_
_entity_poly.entity_id
_entity_poly.type
_entity_poly.pdbx_seq_one_letter_code
_entity_poly.pdbx_strand_id
1 'polypeptide(L)'
;DAHGPEQVVPALKILLLLTVLSIAPAILISMTAFTRIVIVMSFVRQALGAQNVPPMQVVMALSFILTCVVMAPVAQKIDARAFEPYTSKQIDEKQAFTEAASVIRDFLVPQTREADLRLFYDLTHAQLPKTRQDVAMHLLVPAFMISELRTAFEMGFLIFLPFVLIDLIVASILTAMGMVMLPPTMLATPLKLLLFVVVDGWSLLARSLVASFG
;
A
#
# COMPACT_ATOMS: atom_id res chain seq x y z
N ASP A 1 -30.26 -17.29 37.07
CA ASP A 1 -30.85 -17.26 35.73
C ASP A 1 -29.74 -17.59 34.71
N ALA A 2 -29.60 -18.88 34.45
CA ALA A 2 -28.61 -19.39 33.53
C ALA A 2 -29.10 -19.13 32.10
N HIS A 3 -28.42 -18.24 31.39
CA HIS A 3 -28.53 -18.17 29.95
C HIS A 3 -28.01 -19.49 29.37
N GLY A 4 -28.93 -20.32 28.91
CA GLY A 4 -28.62 -21.65 28.38
C GLY A 4 -27.68 -21.56 27.15
N PRO A 5 -26.93 -22.64 26.84
CA PRO A 5 -26.00 -22.68 25.69
C PRO A 5 -26.61 -22.26 24.35
N GLU A 6 -27.92 -22.43 24.21
CA GLU A 6 -28.70 -22.07 23.02
C GLU A 6 -28.74 -20.55 22.73
N GLN A 7 -28.59 -19.69 23.75
CA GLN A 7 -28.55 -18.23 23.57
C GLN A 7 -27.11 -17.70 23.43
N VAL A 8 -26.11 -18.43 23.91
CA VAL A 8 -24.69 -18.05 23.83
C VAL A 8 -24.15 -18.25 22.42
N VAL A 9 -24.55 -19.30 21.72
CA VAL A 9 -24.07 -19.62 20.37
C VAL A 9 -24.40 -18.54 19.32
N PRO A 10 -25.64 -18.01 19.25
CA PRO A 10 -25.96 -16.90 18.35
C PRO A 10 -25.18 -15.61 18.70
N ALA A 11 -25.07 -15.27 19.98
CA ALA A 11 -24.32 -14.11 20.44
C ALA A 11 -22.82 -14.21 20.07
N LEU A 12 -22.22 -15.39 20.23
CA LEU A 12 -20.83 -15.66 19.85
C LEU A 12 -20.64 -15.57 18.32
N LYS A 13 -21.58 -16.08 17.53
CA LYS A 13 -21.54 -15.94 16.06
C LYS A 13 -21.60 -14.48 15.61
N ILE A 14 -22.50 -13.70 16.22
CA ILE A 14 -22.62 -12.26 15.92
C ILE A 14 -21.32 -11.53 16.30
N LEU A 15 -20.77 -11.80 17.49
CA LEU A 15 -19.52 -11.20 17.93
C LEU A 15 -18.37 -11.54 16.97
N LEU A 16 -18.25 -12.79 16.55
CA LEU A 16 -17.23 -13.24 15.61
C LEU A 16 -17.41 -12.57 14.24
N LEU A 17 -18.64 -12.48 13.74
CA LEU A 17 -18.94 -11.82 12.48
C LEU A 17 -18.59 -10.33 12.53
N LEU A 18 -18.95 -9.63 13.61
CA LEU A 18 -18.59 -8.22 13.81
C LEU A 18 -17.06 -8.04 13.90
N THR A 19 -16.36 -8.96 14.58
CA THR A 19 -14.89 -8.93 14.66
C THR A 19 -14.27 -9.09 13.28
N VAL A 20 -14.70 -10.08 12.50
CA VAL A 20 -14.21 -10.30 11.12
C VAL A 20 -14.53 -9.08 10.25
N LEU A 21 -15.74 -8.54 10.33
CA LEU A 21 -16.13 -7.36 9.54
C LEU A 21 -15.31 -6.12 9.91
N SER A 22 -14.94 -5.97 11.19
CA SER A 22 -14.08 -4.85 11.65
C SER A 22 -12.64 -4.96 11.14
N ILE A 23 -12.10 -6.17 10.99
CA ILE A 23 -10.72 -6.42 10.56
C ILE A 23 -10.62 -6.50 9.02
N ALA A 24 -11.71 -6.86 8.33
CA ALA A 24 -11.73 -7.06 6.88
C ALA A 24 -11.13 -5.87 6.08
N PRO A 25 -11.45 -4.59 6.36
CA PRO A 25 -10.86 -3.47 5.63
C PRO A 25 -9.33 -3.41 5.77
N ALA A 26 -8.80 -3.69 6.96
CA ALA A 26 -7.36 -3.69 7.21
C ALA A 26 -6.66 -4.81 6.42
N ILE A 27 -7.25 -6.00 6.37
CA ILE A 27 -6.74 -7.13 5.59
C ILE A 27 -6.77 -6.79 4.09
N LEU A 28 -7.88 -6.24 3.59
CA LEU A 28 -8.00 -5.86 2.18
C LEU A 28 -6.95 -4.82 1.78
N ILE A 29 -6.79 -3.78 2.60
CA ILE A 29 -5.76 -2.75 2.38
C ILE A 29 -4.35 -3.37 2.35
N SER A 30 -4.05 -4.30 3.26
CA SER A 30 -2.75 -4.96 3.36
C SER A 30 -2.43 -5.89 2.19
N MET A 31 -3.42 -6.30 1.40
CA MET A 31 -3.28 -7.19 0.24
C MET A 31 -3.37 -6.44 -1.11
N THR A 32 -3.36 -5.12 -1.09
CA THR A 32 -3.49 -4.28 -2.28
C THR A 32 -2.28 -3.36 -2.47
N ALA A 33 -2.26 -2.64 -3.59
CA ALA A 33 -1.26 -1.61 -3.89
C ALA A 33 -1.31 -0.38 -2.95
N PHE A 34 -2.33 -0.27 -2.08
CA PHE A 34 -2.61 0.91 -1.28
C PHE A 34 -1.44 1.33 -0.38
N THR A 35 -0.80 0.35 0.28
CA THR A 35 0.28 0.62 1.23
C THR A 35 1.45 1.35 0.57
N ARG A 36 1.94 0.87 -0.57
CA ARG A 36 3.03 1.52 -1.32
C ARG A 36 2.62 2.91 -1.77
N ILE A 37 1.44 3.03 -2.37
CA ILE A 37 0.97 4.30 -2.94
C ILE A 37 0.80 5.36 -1.86
N VAL A 38 0.14 5.06 -0.74
CA VAL A 38 -0.11 6.05 0.32
C VAL A 38 1.16 6.52 1.00
N ILE A 39 2.14 5.63 1.18
CA ILE A 39 3.43 5.97 1.78
C ILE A 39 4.22 6.88 0.84
N VAL A 40 4.35 6.53 -0.43
CA VAL A 40 5.06 7.36 -1.41
C VAL A 40 4.41 8.73 -1.55
N MET A 41 3.08 8.80 -1.64
CA MET A 41 2.32 10.06 -1.68
C MET A 41 2.53 10.90 -0.41
N SER A 42 2.67 10.26 0.75
CA SER A 42 2.99 10.93 2.02
C SER A 42 4.40 11.50 2.01
N PHE A 43 5.38 10.80 1.44
CA PHE A 43 6.73 11.31 1.24
C PHE A 43 6.75 12.55 0.32
N VAL A 44 6.00 12.52 -0.78
CA VAL A 44 5.87 13.68 -1.69
C VAL A 44 5.32 14.89 -0.93
N ARG A 45 4.23 14.71 -0.18
CA ARG A 45 3.65 15.77 0.64
C ARG A 45 4.68 16.35 1.63
N GLN A 46 5.45 15.50 2.28
CA GLN A 46 6.48 15.92 3.21
C GLN A 46 7.65 16.63 2.50
N ALA A 47 8.07 16.14 1.33
CA ALA A 47 9.15 16.70 0.52
C ALA A 47 8.86 18.14 0.06
N LEU A 48 7.61 18.43 -0.30
CA LEU A 48 7.17 19.77 -0.71
C LEU A 48 7.30 20.79 0.40
N GLY A 49 7.28 20.38 1.69
CA GLY A 49 7.51 21.27 2.83
C GLY A 49 6.40 22.30 3.07
N ALA A 50 5.34 22.27 2.27
CA ALA A 50 4.19 23.15 2.44
C ALA A 50 3.30 22.62 3.57
N GLN A 51 3.10 23.44 4.62
CA GLN A 51 2.26 23.04 5.75
C GLN A 51 0.84 22.70 5.27
N ASN A 52 0.43 21.45 5.47
CA ASN A 52 -0.90 20.92 5.13
C ASN A 52 -1.32 20.98 3.65
N VAL A 53 -0.39 21.11 2.71
CA VAL A 53 -0.69 21.10 1.25
C VAL A 53 0.09 19.99 0.56
N PRO A 54 -0.60 19.05 -0.14
CA PRO A 54 -2.05 18.83 -0.15
C PRO A 54 -2.59 18.33 1.20
N PRO A 55 -3.87 18.58 1.55
CA PRO A 55 -4.50 18.00 2.74
C PRO A 55 -4.41 16.47 2.74
N MET A 56 -4.29 15.85 3.93
CA MET A 56 -4.16 14.38 4.04
C MET A 56 -5.33 13.64 3.41
N GLN A 57 -6.53 14.21 3.47
CA GLN A 57 -7.72 13.64 2.82
C GLN A 57 -7.56 13.52 1.30
N VAL A 58 -6.93 14.52 0.66
CA VAL A 58 -6.64 14.49 -0.79
C VAL A 58 -5.60 13.42 -1.11
N VAL A 59 -4.56 13.29 -0.29
CA VAL A 59 -3.54 12.25 -0.42
C VAL A 59 -4.18 10.86 -0.32
N MET A 60 -5.04 10.64 0.68
CA MET A 60 -5.75 9.38 0.87
C MET A 60 -6.69 9.07 -0.29
N ALA A 61 -7.47 10.05 -0.74
CA ALA A 61 -8.40 9.89 -1.86
C ALA A 61 -7.66 9.53 -3.16
N LEU A 62 -6.57 10.25 -3.47
CA LEU A 62 -5.75 9.97 -4.65
C LEU A 62 -5.08 8.61 -4.56
N SER A 63 -4.56 8.25 -3.39
CA SER A 63 -3.97 6.92 -3.15
C SER A 63 -5.00 5.81 -3.36
N PHE A 64 -6.23 6.00 -2.91
CA PHE A 64 -7.32 5.05 -3.13
C PHE A 64 -7.67 4.92 -4.62
N ILE A 65 -7.80 6.04 -5.33
CA ILE A 65 -8.09 6.04 -6.79
C ILE A 65 -6.99 5.30 -7.56
N LEU A 66 -5.71 5.61 -7.29
CA LEU A 66 -4.60 4.92 -7.93
C LEU A 66 -4.56 3.42 -7.59
N THR A 67 -4.91 3.06 -6.35
CA THR A 67 -5.06 1.66 -5.96
C THR A 67 -6.14 0.96 -6.78
N CYS A 68 -7.29 1.59 -6.98
CA CYS A 68 -8.35 1.04 -7.84
C CYS A 68 -7.86 0.81 -9.28
N VAL A 69 -7.07 1.73 -9.83
CA VAL A 69 -6.48 1.59 -11.17
C VAL A 69 -5.54 0.39 -11.23
N VAL A 70 -4.63 0.25 -10.26
CA VAL A 70 -3.67 -0.88 -10.19
C VAL A 70 -4.40 -2.21 -9.99
N MET A 71 -5.42 -2.23 -9.13
CA MET A 71 -6.15 -3.45 -8.77
C MET A 71 -7.27 -3.81 -9.76
N ALA A 72 -7.60 -2.95 -10.72
CA ALA A 72 -8.65 -3.23 -11.70
C ALA A 72 -8.46 -4.55 -12.46
N PRO A 73 -7.27 -4.90 -13.00
CA PRO A 73 -7.06 -6.19 -13.66
C PRO A 73 -7.16 -7.39 -12.70
N VAL A 74 -6.80 -7.21 -11.42
CA VAL A 74 -6.95 -8.25 -10.40
C VAL A 74 -8.44 -8.48 -10.10
N ALA A 75 -9.21 -7.40 -9.93
CA ALA A 75 -10.65 -7.47 -9.71
C ALA A 75 -11.38 -8.15 -10.87
N GLN A 76 -11.03 -7.82 -12.13
CA GLN A 76 -11.58 -8.48 -13.30
C GLN A 76 -11.27 -9.99 -13.35
N LYS A 77 -10.07 -10.40 -12.94
CA LYS A 77 -9.71 -11.82 -12.86
C LYS A 77 -10.48 -12.53 -11.76
N ILE A 78 -10.72 -11.89 -10.62
CA ILE A 78 -11.54 -12.45 -9.53
C ILE A 78 -12.99 -12.62 -10.01
N ASP A 79 -13.53 -11.61 -10.68
CA ASP A 79 -14.87 -11.67 -11.25
C ASP A 79 -15.03 -12.87 -12.20
N ALA A 80 -14.15 -12.98 -13.19
CA ALA A 80 -14.20 -14.02 -14.21
C ALA A 80 -13.93 -15.45 -13.68
N ARG A 81 -13.06 -15.62 -12.67
CA ARG A 81 -12.66 -16.95 -12.17
C ARG A 81 -13.45 -17.42 -10.95
N ALA A 82 -13.96 -16.50 -10.14
CA ALA A 82 -14.61 -16.83 -8.89
C ALA A 82 -16.07 -16.38 -8.86
N PHE A 83 -16.35 -15.08 -9.07
CA PHE A 83 -17.67 -14.52 -8.83
C PHE A 83 -18.70 -14.95 -9.91
N GLU A 84 -18.37 -14.81 -11.19
CA GLU A 84 -19.25 -15.20 -12.31
C GLU A 84 -19.55 -16.71 -12.31
N PRO A 85 -18.57 -17.64 -12.17
CA PRO A 85 -18.85 -19.08 -12.08
C PRO A 85 -19.66 -19.45 -10.82
N TYR A 86 -19.43 -18.76 -9.70
CA TYR A 86 -20.21 -18.99 -8.48
C TYR A 86 -21.68 -18.56 -8.63
N THR A 87 -21.93 -17.38 -9.17
CA THR A 87 -23.30 -16.88 -9.40
C THR A 87 -24.04 -17.71 -10.43
N SER A 88 -23.32 -18.24 -11.42
CA SER A 88 -23.84 -19.17 -12.42
C SER A 88 -23.98 -20.62 -11.92
N LYS A 89 -23.70 -20.88 -10.63
CA LYS A 89 -23.76 -22.20 -9.98
C LYS A 89 -22.87 -23.26 -10.63
N GLN A 90 -21.80 -22.86 -11.28
CA GLN A 90 -20.80 -23.77 -11.90
C GLN A 90 -19.78 -24.28 -10.87
N ILE A 91 -19.51 -23.49 -9.84
CA ILE A 91 -18.60 -23.81 -8.73
C ILE A 91 -19.29 -23.57 -7.39
N ASP A 92 -18.82 -24.27 -6.36
CA ASP A 92 -19.28 -24.07 -5.00
C ASP A 92 -18.57 -22.89 -4.30
N GLU A 93 -19.05 -22.50 -3.11
CA GLU A 93 -18.49 -21.41 -2.31
C GLU A 93 -16.99 -21.62 -1.99
N LYS A 94 -16.59 -22.86 -1.68
CA LYS A 94 -15.21 -23.20 -1.33
C LYS A 94 -14.28 -23.09 -2.54
N GLN A 95 -14.76 -23.53 -3.70
CA GLN A 95 -14.03 -23.38 -4.96
C GLN A 95 -13.90 -21.91 -5.35
N ALA A 96 -14.96 -21.11 -5.23
CA ALA A 96 -14.93 -19.69 -5.52
C ALA A 96 -13.92 -18.95 -4.60
N PHE A 97 -13.89 -19.28 -3.32
CA PHE A 97 -12.91 -18.73 -2.38
C PHE A 97 -11.47 -19.12 -2.77
N THR A 98 -11.26 -20.36 -3.17
CA THR A 98 -9.94 -20.87 -3.59
C THR A 98 -9.45 -20.16 -4.85
N GLU A 99 -10.32 -19.98 -5.85
CA GLU A 99 -10.00 -19.26 -7.07
C GLU A 99 -9.70 -17.77 -6.80
N ALA A 100 -10.51 -17.10 -6.00
CA ALA A 100 -10.24 -15.72 -5.60
C ALA A 100 -8.89 -15.58 -4.87
N ALA A 101 -8.60 -16.48 -3.93
CA ALA A 101 -7.32 -16.51 -3.23
C ALA A 101 -6.13 -16.79 -4.17
N SER A 102 -6.32 -17.62 -5.20
CA SER A 102 -5.31 -17.87 -6.24
C SER A 102 -4.99 -16.60 -7.02
N VAL A 103 -5.99 -15.85 -7.47
CA VAL A 103 -5.80 -14.59 -8.20
C VAL A 103 -5.08 -13.54 -7.33
N ILE A 104 -5.44 -13.44 -6.05
CA ILE A 104 -4.76 -12.54 -5.11
C ILE A 104 -3.29 -12.99 -4.95
N ARG A 105 -3.03 -14.28 -4.78
CA ARG A 105 -1.66 -14.81 -4.70
C ARG A 105 -0.84 -14.47 -5.95
N ASP A 106 -1.41 -14.60 -7.13
CA ASP A 106 -0.77 -14.25 -8.41
C ASP A 106 -0.36 -12.76 -8.47
N PHE A 107 -1.08 -11.89 -7.77
CA PHE A 107 -0.71 -10.49 -7.62
C PHE A 107 0.37 -10.28 -6.54
N LEU A 108 0.26 -10.92 -5.38
CA LEU A 108 1.15 -10.68 -4.24
C LEU A 108 2.56 -11.24 -4.47
N VAL A 109 2.68 -12.44 -5.05
CA VAL A 109 3.96 -13.16 -5.17
C VAL A 109 5.00 -12.40 -6.00
N PRO A 110 4.70 -11.82 -7.18
CA PRO A 110 5.66 -11.04 -7.94
C PRO A 110 6.14 -9.77 -7.21
N GLN A 111 5.29 -9.19 -6.36
CA GLN A 111 5.57 -7.98 -5.60
C GLN A 111 6.32 -8.27 -4.29
N THR A 112 6.40 -9.54 -3.87
CA THR A 112 7.07 -9.94 -2.63
C THR A 112 8.52 -10.32 -2.90
N ARG A 113 9.45 -9.69 -2.19
CA ARG A 113 10.88 -10.01 -2.27
C ARG A 113 11.14 -11.37 -1.64
N GLU A 114 12.00 -12.17 -2.28
CA GLU A 114 12.34 -13.51 -1.79
C GLU A 114 12.94 -13.49 -0.37
N ALA A 115 13.76 -12.48 -0.07
CA ALA A 115 14.35 -12.32 1.26
C ALA A 115 13.30 -12.09 2.36
N ASP A 116 12.25 -11.29 2.05
CA ASP A 116 11.18 -11.01 3.00
C ASP A 116 10.27 -12.24 3.17
N LEU A 117 10.08 -13.01 2.10
CA LEU A 117 9.34 -14.28 2.17
C LEU A 117 10.11 -15.31 3.02
N ARG A 118 11.42 -15.49 2.77
CA ARG A 118 12.27 -16.40 3.56
C ARG A 118 12.26 -16.06 5.04
N LEU A 119 12.28 -14.76 5.39
CA LEU A 119 12.22 -14.32 6.78
C LEU A 119 11.02 -14.93 7.53
N PHE A 120 9.82 -14.93 6.92
CA PHE A 120 8.64 -15.49 7.59
C PHE A 120 8.64 -17.01 7.65
N TYR A 121 9.23 -17.69 6.65
CA TYR A 121 9.41 -19.13 6.72
C TYR A 121 10.40 -19.52 7.84
N ASP A 122 11.49 -18.79 7.99
CA ASP A 122 12.48 -19.01 9.05
C ASP A 122 11.90 -18.74 10.44
N LEU A 123 11.15 -17.65 10.61
CA LEU A 123 10.49 -17.29 11.87
C LEU A 123 9.45 -18.34 12.33
N THR A 124 8.79 -18.99 11.38
CA THR A 124 7.75 -19.99 11.68
C THR A 124 8.28 -21.42 11.63
N HIS A 125 9.56 -21.62 11.35
CA HIS A 125 10.18 -22.94 11.13
C HIS A 125 9.43 -23.79 10.11
N ALA A 126 8.75 -23.14 9.15
CA ALA A 126 8.02 -23.81 8.09
C ALA A 126 8.95 -24.22 6.94
N GLN A 127 8.60 -25.30 6.25
CA GLN A 127 9.36 -25.73 5.08
C GLN A 127 9.12 -24.76 3.92
N LEU A 128 10.20 -24.38 3.23
CA LEU A 128 10.12 -23.55 2.04
C LEU A 128 9.27 -24.23 0.96
N PRO A 129 8.38 -23.51 0.29
CA PRO A 129 7.54 -24.05 -0.76
C PRO A 129 8.39 -24.44 -1.97
N LYS A 130 8.00 -25.49 -2.68
CA LYS A 130 8.68 -25.95 -3.90
C LYS A 130 8.43 -25.01 -5.07
N THR A 131 7.25 -24.41 -5.13
CA THR A 131 6.85 -23.47 -6.17
C THR A 131 6.28 -22.19 -5.57
N ARG A 132 6.29 -21.10 -6.35
CA ARG A 132 5.69 -19.83 -5.94
C ARG A 132 4.17 -19.93 -5.68
N GLN A 133 3.52 -20.91 -6.30
CA GLN A 133 2.08 -21.15 -6.12
C GLN A 133 1.75 -21.85 -4.79
N ASP A 134 2.71 -22.55 -4.20
CA ASP A 134 2.54 -23.27 -2.92
C ASP A 134 2.75 -22.38 -1.69
N VAL A 135 3.06 -21.10 -1.90
CA VAL A 135 3.29 -20.16 -0.78
C VAL A 135 2.01 -19.98 0.02
N ALA A 136 2.09 -20.26 1.32
CA ALA A 136 0.95 -20.13 2.22
C ALA A 136 0.55 -18.66 2.40
N MET A 137 -0.74 -18.33 2.22
CA MET A 137 -1.23 -16.93 2.28
C MET A 137 -0.92 -16.24 3.60
N HIS A 138 -0.96 -16.95 4.73
CA HIS A 138 -0.67 -16.39 6.05
C HIS A 138 0.80 -15.99 6.25
N LEU A 139 1.73 -16.51 5.42
CA LEU A 139 3.14 -16.10 5.37
C LEU A 139 3.39 -15.08 4.25
N LEU A 140 2.67 -15.22 3.15
CA LEU A 140 2.80 -14.34 1.99
C LEU A 140 2.34 -12.91 2.30
N VAL A 141 1.19 -12.75 2.97
CA VAL A 141 0.63 -11.42 3.26
C VAL A 141 1.57 -10.56 4.10
N PRO A 142 2.10 -11.02 5.25
CA PRO A 142 3.05 -10.21 6.02
C PRO A 142 4.39 -10.00 5.29
N ALA A 143 4.87 -10.96 4.50
CA ALA A 143 6.06 -10.80 3.67
C ALA A 143 5.85 -9.73 2.60
N PHE A 144 4.70 -9.75 1.93
CA PHE A 144 4.28 -8.72 0.97
C PHE A 144 4.25 -7.34 1.63
N MET A 145 3.63 -7.20 2.82
CA MET A 145 3.57 -5.93 3.54
C MET A 145 4.96 -5.35 3.80
N ILE A 146 5.93 -6.16 4.24
CA ILE A 146 7.31 -5.70 4.47
C ILE A 146 7.96 -5.30 3.15
N SER A 147 7.76 -6.08 2.09
CA SER A 147 8.29 -5.76 0.75
C SER A 147 7.72 -4.45 0.21
N GLU A 148 6.40 -4.22 0.40
CA GLU A 148 5.73 -2.98 0.01
C GLU A 148 6.25 -1.77 0.80
N LEU A 149 6.41 -1.91 2.12
CA LEU A 149 7.01 -0.88 2.97
C LEU A 149 8.41 -0.51 2.48
N ARG A 150 9.28 -1.50 2.27
CA ARG A 150 10.65 -1.28 1.79
C ARG A 150 10.66 -0.57 0.43
N THR A 151 9.90 -1.05 -0.53
CA THR A 151 9.80 -0.45 -1.87
C THR A 151 9.25 0.97 -1.79
N ALA A 152 8.22 1.20 -0.96
CA ALA A 152 7.67 2.54 -0.76
C ALA A 152 8.69 3.52 -0.15
N PHE A 153 9.50 3.07 0.82
CA PHE A 153 10.56 3.87 1.40
C PHE A 153 11.68 4.16 0.39
N GLU A 154 12.10 3.17 -0.41
CA GLU A 154 13.09 3.37 -1.48
C GLU A 154 12.60 4.40 -2.50
N MET A 155 11.37 4.26 -3.01
CA MET A 155 10.77 5.22 -3.94
C MET A 155 10.60 6.61 -3.31
N GLY A 156 10.07 6.65 -2.09
CA GLY A 156 9.86 7.89 -1.34
C GLY A 156 11.16 8.64 -1.10
N PHE A 157 12.23 7.94 -0.75
CA PHE A 157 13.55 8.52 -0.56
C PHE A 157 14.10 9.13 -1.86
N LEU A 158 14.00 8.42 -2.99
CA LEU A 158 14.45 8.93 -4.29
C LEU A 158 13.70 10.21 -4.69
N ILE A 159 12.39 10.25 -4.43
CA ILE A 159 11.57 11.45 -4.69
C ILE A 159 11.96 12.60 -3.75
N PHE A 160 12.35 12.29 -2.51
CA PHE A 160 12.71 13.30 -1.51
C PHE A 160 14.04 14.00 -1.83
N LEU A 161 15.00 13.31 -2.48
CA LEU A 161 16.36 13.81 -2.74
C LEU A 161 16.39 15.18 -3.43
N PRO A 162 15.73 15.44 -4.57
CA PRO A 162 15.80 16.74 -5.24
C PRO A 162 15.28 17.87 -4.36
N PHE A 163 14.30 17.62 -3.50
CA PHE A 163 13.75 18.62 -2.59
C PHE A 163 14.70 18.95 -1.43
N VAL A 164 15.44 17.94 -0.93
CA VAL A 164 16.49 18.16 0.08
C VAL A 164 17.65 18.98 -0.51
N LEU A 165 18.00 18.75 -1.77
CA LEU A 165 19.03 19.55 -2.45
C LEU A 165 18.63 21.02 -2.54
N ILE A 166 17.36 21.32 -2.83
CA ILE A 166 16.85 22.69 -2.83
C ILE A 166 17.00 23.32 -1.44
N ASP A 167 16.61 22.59 -0.37
CA ASP A 167 16.76 23.07 1.01
C ASP A 167 18.23 23.41 1.33
N LEU A 168 19.14 22.51 0.95
CA LEU A 168 20.57 22.68 1.21
C LEU A 168 21.16 23.90 0.45
N ILE A 169 20.78 24.06 -0.83
CA ILE A 169 21.23 25.19 -1.66
C ILE A 169 20.74 26.51 -1.05
N VAL A 170 19.44 26.60 -0.73
CA VAL A 170 18.84 27.80 -0.12
C VAL A 170 19.49 28.12 1.21
N ALA A 171 19.69 27.11 2.07
CA ALA A 171 20.34 27.30 3.36
C ALA A 171 21.79 27.80 3.20
N SER A 172 22.55 27.25 2.25
CA SER A 172 23.93 27.68 1.97
C SER A 172 24.00 29.13 1.49
N ILE A 173 23.09 29.53 0.60
CA ILE A 173 23.03 30.93 0.10
C ILE A 173 22.69 31.88 1.23
N LEU A 174 21.69 31.59 2.05
CA LEU A 174 21.28 32.43 3.18
C LEU A 174 22.42 32.60 4.19
N THR A 175 23.11 31.51 4.51
CA THR A 175 24.26 31.54 5.41
C THR A 175 25.40 32.39 4.84
N ALA A 176 25.71 32.26 3.55
CA ALA A 176 26.72 33.05 2.88
C ALA A 176 26.42 34.56 2.86
N MET A 177 25.11 34.91 2.82
CA MET A 177 24.65 36.30 2.92
C MET A 177 24.59 36.83 4.35
N GLY A 178 24.95 36.02 5.35
CA GLY A 178 24.86 36.40 6.79
C GLY A 178 23.43 36.37 7.36
N MET A 179 22.46 35.83 6.62
CA MET A 179 21.04 35.79 7.02
C MET A 179 20.72 34.55 7.86
N VAL A 180 21.43 34.36 8.98
CA VAL A 180 21.32 33.15 9.83
C VAL A 180 19.98 33.04 10.56
N MET A 181 19.28 34.18 10.78
CA MET A 181 18.00 34.20 11.50
C MET A 181 16.79 33.85 10.60
N LEU A 182 16.92 33.85 9.29
CA LEU A 182 15.83 33.51 8.39
C LEU A 182 15.73 31.99 8.21
N PRO A 183 14.57 31.37 8.50
CA PRO A 183 14.40 29.93 8.26
C PRO A 183 14.47 29.64 6.77
N PRO A 184 15.40 28.76 6.30
CA PRO A 184 15.57 28.45 4.89
C PRO A 184 14.30 27.92 4.21
N THR A 185 13.44 27.25 4.97
CA THR A 185 12.17 26.68 4.48
C THR A 185 11.19 27.71 3.92
N MET A 186 11.25 28.98 4.40
CA MET A 186 10.38 30.04 3.88
C MET A 186 10.67 30.35 2.41
N LEU A 187 11.94 30.28 1.97
CA LEU A 187 12.35 30.52 0.59
C LEU A 187 12.40 29.21 -0.22
N ALA A 188 12.73 28.09 0.41
CA ALA A 188 12.81 26.81 -0.26
C ALA A 188 11.44 26.26 -0.68
N THR A 189 10.39 26.44 0.14
CA THR A 189 9.06 25.91 -0.14
C THR A 189 8.46 26.42 -1.48
N PRO A 190 8.46 27.72 -1.80
CA PRO A 190 8.01 28.20 -3.12
C PRO A 190 8.80 27.61 -4.27
N LEU A 191 10.13 27.47 -4.14
CA LEU A 191 10.99 26.89 -5.18
C LEU A 191 10.68 25.39 -5.40
N LYS A 192 10.42 24.63 -4.32
CA LYS A 192 10.01 23.22 -4.41
C LYS A 192 8.68 23.07 -5.14
N LEU A 193 7.70 23.90 -4.80
CA LEU A 193 6.40 23.88 -5.45
C LEU A 193 6.52 24.24 -6.93
N LEU A 194 7.32 25.28 -7.27
CA LEU A 194 7.57 25.66 -8.65
C LEU A 194 8.21 24.50 -9.43
N LEU A 195 9.28 23.89 -8.89
CA LEU A 195 9.93 22.72 -9.51
C LEU A 195 8.91 21.61 -9.76
N PHE A 196 8.14 21.24 -8.75
CA PHE A 196 7.17 20.18 -8.83
C PHE A 196 6.10 20.41 -9.92
N VAL A 197 5.64 21.67 -10.08
CA VAL A 197 4.68 22.04 -11.11
C VAL A 197 5.32 22.03 -12.49
N VAL A 198 6.55 22.57 -12.65
CA VAL A 198 7.25 22.65 -13.94
C VAL A 198 7.55 21.25 -14.51
N VAL A 199 7.87 20.27 -13.66
CA VAL A 199 8.12 18.90 -14.11
C VAL A 199 6.87 18.04 -14.25
N ASP A 200 5.68 18.61 -14.07
CA ASP A 200 4.40 17.87 -14.01
C ASP A 200 4.45 16.71 -12.99
N GLY A 201 4.83 17.04 -11.77
CA GLY A 201 5.13 16.07 -10.71
C GLY A 201 3.98 15.10 -10.42
N TRP A 202 2.72 15.55 -10.50
CA TRP A 202 1.58 14.67 -10.25
C TRP A 202 1.43 13.57 -11.30
N SER A 203 1.59 13.90 -12.58
CA SER A 203 1.53 12.92 -13.68
C SER A 203 2.71 11.93 -13.60
N LEU A 204 3.91 12.43 -13.31
CA LEU A 204 5.10 11.58 -13.14
C LEU A 204 4.92 10.59 -11.99
N LEU A 205 4.42 11.05 -10.84
CA LEU A 205 4.14 10.21 -9.68
C LEU A 205 3.10 9.14 -9.99
N ALA A 206 1.96 9.53 -10.55
CA ALA A 206 0.90 8.61 -10.89
C ALA A 206 1.38 7.51 -11.85
N ARG A 207 2.08 7.89 -12.93
CA ARG A 207 2.66 6.94 -13.90
C ARG A 207 3.69 6.02 -13.26
N SER A 208 4.62 6.56 -12.48
CA SER A 208 5.68 5.78 -11.83
C SER A 208 5.11 4.79 -10.81
N LEU A 209 4.11 5.20 -10.02
CA LEU A 209 3.45 4.35 -9.05
C LEU A 209 2.69 3.21 -9.74
N VAL A 210 1.88 3.51 -10.76
CA VAL A 210 1.15 2.46 -11.49
C VAL A 210 2.11 1.52 -12.21
N ALA A 211 3.13 2.04 -12.89
CA ALA A 211 4.13 1.25 -13.59
C ALA A 211 4.98 0.37 -12.65
N SER A 212 5.10 0.71 -11.37
CA SER A 212 5.87 -0.08 -10.39
C SER A 212 5.24 -1.41 -10.01
N PHE A 213 3.99 -1.67 -10.46
CA PHE A 213 3.26 -2.91 -10.22
C PHE A 213 3.12 -3.79 -11.48
N GLY A 214 3.57 -3.31 -12.65
CA GLY A 214 3.49 -3.99 -13.94
C GLY A 214 4.75 -4.71 -14.35
#